data_b33ec65f145b865333d11ebf74737d68
#
_entry.id   b33ec65f145b865333d11ebf74737d68
#
_cell.length_a   1.000
_cell.length_b   1.000
_cell.length_c   1.000
_cell.angle_alpha   90.00
_cell.angle_beta   90.00
_cell.angle_gamma   90.00
#
_symmetry.space_group_name_H-M   'P 1'
#
loop_
_entity.id
_entity.type
_entity.pdbx_description
1 polymer ?
#
loop_
_entity_poly.entity_id
_entity_poly.type
_entity_poly.pdbx_seq_one_letter_code
_entity_poly.pdbx_strand_id
1 'polypeptide(L)'
;MGLYQAVPTLNAEITAWRKGWRHVAGVDEVGCGPLAGPLLAGAVILDPSTAATWWSDLRDSKMLDLPERERLAELIRDDCAYGIGIVSHEFIDTHGLTAARKCAMRQAIEALPCRPDMLLIDALVLPEYRHRAIIHGDALSASIAAASIVAKVARDRIMADYDGVYPHYGFDHNRGYMTPEHLRALDEYGPCDIHRRLFAPVRIALELRGITVETPEVIDPVATEEDLEPVLV
;
A
#
# COMPACT_ATOMS: atom_id res chain seq x y z
N MET A 1 -11.68 25.52 2.75
CA MET A 1 -10.32 25.72 3.27
C MET A 1 -9.47 24.64 2.62
N GLY A 2 -8.68 25.00 1.58
CA GLY A 2 -7.95 24.03 0.76
C GLY A 2 -6.90 23.35 1.62
N LEU A 3 -6.92 22.02 1.62
CA LEU A 3 -5.82 21.21 2.13
C LEU A 3 -4.56 21.65 1.35
N TYR A 4 -3.60 22.25 2.03
CA TYR A 4 -2.26 22.46 1.48
C TYR A 4 -1.78 21.08 1.01
N GLN A 5 -1.53 20.97 -0.29
CA GLN A 5 -0.92 19.77 -0.85
C GLN A 5 0.52 19.71 -0.32
N ALA A 6 0.73 18.92 0.73
CA ALA A 6 2.06 18.74 1.27
C ALA A 6 2.92 18.03 0.19
N VAL A 7 4.10 18.60 -0.06
CA VAL A 7 5.12 17.97 -0.91
C VAL A 7 5.99 17.13 0.01
N PRO A 8 6.16 15.83 -0.23
CA PRO A 8 7.04 15.00 0.57
C PRO A 8 8.45 15.59 0.62
N THR A 9 9.06 15.58 1.79
CA THR A 9 10.41 16.11 2.01
C THR A 9 11.35 15.01 2.50
N LEU A 10 12.66 15.29 2.43
CA LEU A 10 13.69 14.39 2.99
C LEU A 10 13.95 14.62 4.50
N ASN A 11 13.13 15.39 5.20
CA ASN A 11 13.41 15.75 6.60
C ASN A 11 13.52 14.56 7.54
N ALA A 12 12.67 13.55 7.35
CA ALA A 12 12.70 12.33 8.14
C ALA A 12 13.94 11.49 7.84
N GLU A 13 14.28 11.35 6.56
CA GLU A 13 15.45 10.63 6.06
C GLU A 13 16.75 11.32 6.52
N ILE A 14 16.86 12.65 6.35
CA ILE A 14 18.01 13.44 6.80
C ILE A 14 18.22 13.30 8.31
N THR A 15 17.14 13.31 9.08
CA THR A 15 17.20 13.11 10.53
C THR A 15 17.77 11.73 10.87
N ALA A 16 17.37 10.69 10.14
CA ALA A 16 17.86 9.33 10.31
C ALA A 16 19.33 9.21 9.86
N TRP A 17 19.70 9.77 8.70
CA TRP A 17 21.07 9.77 8.20
C TRP A 17 22.06 10.50 9.14
N ARG A 18 21.65 11.61 9.73
CA ARG A 18 22.45 12.35 10.74
C ARG A 18 22.71 11.53 12.01
N LYS A 19 21.86 10.55 12.33
CA LYS A 19 22.06 9.59 13.42
C LYS A 19 22.98 8.41 13.02
N GLY A 20 23.46 8.38 11.78
CA GLY A 20 24.36 7.35 11.25
C GLY A 20 23.67 6.16 10.59
N TRP A 21 22.33 6.16 10.48
CA TRP A 21 21.59 5.13 9.75
C TRP A 21 21.65 5.42 8.25
N ARG A 22 22.27 4.53 7.47
CA ARG A 22 22.50 4.76 6.03
C ARG A 22 21.35 4.21 5.18
N HIS A 23 20.92 2.98 5.47
CA HIS A 23 19.83 2.32 4.74
C HIS A 23 18.49 2.63 5.42
N VAL A 24 17.95 3.81 5.13
CA VAL A 24 16.64 4.25 5.63
C VAL A 24 15.59 3.91 4.58
N ALA A 25 14.70 2.97 4.90
CA ALA A 25 13.63 2.56 4.00
C ALA A 25 12.31 3.21 4.36
N GLY A 26 11.65 3.83 3.38
CA GLY A 26 10.24 4.20 3.45
C GLY A 26 9.37 2.99 3.11
N VAL A 27 8.26 2.81 3.83
CA VAL A 27 7.33 1.68 3.64
C VAL A 27 5.90 2.19 3.63
N ASP A 28 5.12 1.77 2.63
CA ASP A 28 3.70 2.10 2.51
C ASP A 28 2.93 0.94 1.86
N GLU A 29 1.62 0.86 2.13
CA GLU A 29 0.74 -0.12 1.51
C GLU A 29 -0.28 0.50 0.56
N VAL A 30 -0.81 -0.32 -0.34
CA VAL A 30 -1.89 0.02 -1.26
C VAL A 30 -2.91 -1.11 -1.36
N GLY A 31 -4.17 -0.76 -1.51
CA GLY A 31 -5.22 -1.75 -1.74
C GLY A 31 -5.99 -2.16 -0.50
N CYS A 32 -6.06 -1.34 0.56
CA CYS A 32 -6.90 -1.58 1.75
C CYS A 32 -8.41 -1.53 1.44
N GLY A 33 -8.85 -0.54 0.66
CA GLY A 33 -10.27 -0.26 0.41
C GLY A 33 -10.96 -0.99 -0.74
N PRO A 34 -10.28 -1.56 -1.76
CA PRO A 34 -10.93 -2.26 -2.85
C PRO A 34 -11.72 -3.50 -2.41
N LEU A 35 -12.81 -3.79 -3.14
CA LEU A 35 -13.64 -5.00 -2.98
C LEU A 35 -12.99 -6.25 -3.56
N ALA A 36 -12.00 -6.09 -4.44
CA ALA A 36 -11.35 -7.18 -5.14
C ALA A 36 -9.83 -6.98 -5.28
N GLY A 37 -9.13 -8.10 -5.45
CA GLY A 37 -7.71 -8.14 -5.71
C GLY A 37 -6.82 -8.07 -4.46
N PRO A 38 -5.49 -8.16 -4.65
CA PRO A 38 -4.51 -8.24 -3.59
C PRO A 38 -4.31 -6.90 -2.87
N LEU A 39 -3.70 -6.98 -1.68
CA LEU A 39 -3.09 -5.87 -0.98
C LEU A 39 -1.58 -5.94 -1.21
N LEU A 40 -0.98 -4.81 -1.57
CA LEU A 40 0.46 -4.71 -1.79
C LEU A 40 1.09 -3.73 -0.80
N ALA A 41 2.39 -3.90 -0.58
CA ALA A 41 3.22 -2.89 0.04
C ALA A 41 4.50 -2.68 -0.76
N GLY A 42 5.04 -1.47 -0.68
CA GLY A 42 6.36 -1.11 -1.20
C GLY A 42 7.31 -0.79 -0.07
N ALA A 43 8.59 -1.06 -0.30
CA ALA A 43 9.69 -0.56 0.52
C ALA A 43 10.76 0.05 -0.41
N VAL A 44 11.22 1.27 -0.12
CA VAL A 44 12.20 1.98 -0.95
C VAL A 44 13.27 2.62 -0.07
N ILE A 45 14.54 2.39 -0.40
CA ILE A 45 15.69 3.05 0.22
C ILE A 45 16.18 4.15 -0.71
N LEU A 46 16.12 5.41 -0.25
CA LEU A 46 16.74 6.54 -0.94
C LEU A 46 18.21 6.66 -0.50
N ASP A 47 19.14 6.62 -1.47
CA ASP A 47 20.55 6.81 -1.19
C ASP A 47 20.89 8.31 -1.14
N PRO A 48 21.38 8.84 0.00
CA PRO A 48 21.73 10.25 0.13
C PRO A 48 22.87 10.70 -0.83
N SER A 49 23.63 9.76 -1.38
CA SER A 49 24.68 10.05 -2.37
C SER A 49 24.12 10.24 -3.79
N THR A 50 22.90 9.79 -4.04
CA THR A 50 22.21 9.95 -5.33
C THR A 50 21.56 11.32 -5.38
N ALA A 51 22.10 12.25 -6.19
CA ALA A 51 21.47 13.55 -6.43
C ALA A 51 20.36 13.43 -7.49
N ALA A 52 19.34 12.61 -7.21
CA ALA A 52 18.26 12.37 -8.15
C ALA A 52 17.35 13.60 -8.25
N THR A 53 17.22 14.16 -9.44
CA THR A 53 16.40 15.36 -9.69
C THR A 53 14.91 15.10 -9.54
N TRP A 54 14.49 13.86 -9.76
CA TRP A 54 13.08 13.46 -9.67
C TRP A 54 12.51 13.43 -8.23
N TRP A 55 13.34 13.51 -7.20
CA TRP A 55 12.83 13.57 -5.81
C TRP A 55 11.91 14.76 -5.57
N SER A 56 12.13 15.87 -6.27
CA SER A 56 11.25 17.04 -6.21
C SER A 56 9.88 16.82 -6.84
N ASP A 57 9.73 15.79 -7.68
CA ASP A 57 8.49 15.44 -8.36
C ASP A 57 7.60 14.51 -7.53
N LEU A 58 8.15 13.92 -6.44
CA LEU A 58 7.39 13.03 -5.56
C LEU A 58 6.17 13.74 -4.98
N ARG A 59 5.06 13.04 -4.98
CA ARG A 59 3.78 13.44 -4.38
C ARG A 59 3.11 12.20 -3.80
N ASP A 60 2.06 12.39 -3.00
CA ASP A 60 1.12 11.29 -2.72
C ASP A 60 0.69 10.63 -4.05
N SER A 61 0.82 9.30 -4.13
CA SER A 61 0.57 8.55 -5.37
C SER A 61 -0.82 8.74 -5.96
N LYS A 62 -1.79 9.15 -5.14
CA LYS A 62 -3.18 9.46 -5.53
C LYS A 62 -3.32 10.83 -6.20
N MET A 63 -2.33 11.71 -6.01
CA MET A 63 -2.29 13.06 -6.59
C MET A 63 -1.61 13.09 -7.96
N LEU A 64 -0.89 12.03 -8.33
CA LEU A 64 -0.23 11.88 -9.62
C LEU A 64 -1.21 11.31 -10.65
N ASP A 65 -1.18 11.82 -11.87
CA ASP A 65 -1.83 11.14 -13.00
C ASP A 65 -1.08 9.85 -13.36
N LEU A 66 -1.71 9.01 -14.19
CA LEU A 66 -1.15 7.71 -14.52
C LEU A 66 0.22 7.79 -15.21
N PRO A 67 0.43 8.63 -16.27
CA PRO A 67 1.73 8.72 -16.94
C PRO A 67 2.86 9.16 -16.00
N GLU A 68 2.60 10.15 -15.14
CA GLU A 68 3.61 10.67 -14.22
C GLU A 68 3.95 9.65 -13.13
N ARG A 69 2.95 8.91 -12.64
CA ARG A 69 3.15 7.85 -11.65
C ARG A 69 3.97 6.70 -12.22
N GLU A 70 3.71 6.29 -13.47
CA GLU A 70 4.49 5.26 -14.16
C GLU A 70 5.93 5.71 -14.39
N ARG A 71 6.13 6.95 -14.86
CA ARG A 71 7.46 7.54 -15.05
C ARG A 71 8.27 7.53 -13.74
N LEU A 72 7.67 8.01 -12.66
CA LEU A 72 8.34 8.01 -11.35
C LEU A 72 8.62 6.60 -10.84
N ALA A 73 7.71 5.66 -11.02
CA ALA A 73 7.94 4.27 -10.63
C ALA A 73 9.12 3.63 -11.38
N GLU A 74 9.33 3.96 -12.65
CA GLU A 74 10.49 3.51 -13.42
C GLU A 74 11.79 4.11 -12.86
N LEU A 75 11.82 5.42 -12.65
CA LEU A 75 12.99 6.10 -12.06
C LEU A 75 13.35 5.56 -10.67
N ILE A 76 12.33 5.31 -9.82
CA ILE A 76 12.56 4.72 -8.50
C ILE A 76 13.16 3.31 -8.63
N ARG A 77 12.68 2.49 -9.56
CA ARG A 77 13.20 1.13 -9.77
C ARG A 77 14.62 1.10 -10.30
N ASP A 78 14.97 2.09 -11.13
CA ASP A 78 16.31 2.18 -11.73
C ASP A 78 17.34 2.73 -10.75
N ASP A 79 16.95 3.72 -9.91
CA ASP A 79 17.87 4.48 -9.07
C ASP A 79 17.93 3.99 -7.61
N CYS A 80 16.92 3.21 -7.14
CA CYS A 80 16.78 2.89 -5.72
C CYS A 80 16.71 1.38 -5.47
N ALA A 81 17.18 0.97 -4.29
CA ALA A 81 16.83 -0.33 -3.74
C ALA A 81 15.35 -0.33 -3.37
N TYR A 82 14.59 -1.26 -3.91
CA TYR A 82 13.16 -1.40 -3.62
C TYR A 82 12.75 -2.86 -3.42
N GLY A 83 11.64 -3.07 -2.73
CA GLY A 83 10.98 -4.35 -2.56
C GLY A 83 9.48 -4.20 -2.62
N ILE A 84 8.79 -5.25 -3.08
CA ILE A 84 7.32 -5.33 -3.15
C ILE A 84 6.87 -6.56 -2.38
N GLY A 85 5.88 -6.38 -1.51
CA GLY A 85 5.15 -7.45 -0.86
C GLY A 85 3.74 -7.56 -1.42
N ILE A 86 3.24 -8.78 -1.59
CA ILE A 86 1.93 -9.06 -2.17
C ILE A 86 1.19 -10.05 -1.29
N VAL A 87 0.00 -9.66 -0.84
CA VAL A 87 -0.88 -10.51 -0.02
C VAL A 87 -2.19 -10.70 -0.74
N SER A 88 -2.64 -11.94 -0.87
CA SER A 88 -3.84 -12.29 -1.62
C SER A 88 -5.14 -11.87 -0.91
N HIS A 89 -6.22 -11.84 -1.66
CA HIS A 89 -7.56 -11.58 -1.13
C HIS A 89 -8.01 -12.69 -0.15
N GLU A 90 -7.62 -13.96 -0.37
CA GLU A 90 -7.91 -15.06 0.55
C GLU A 90 -7.22 -14.86 1.90
N PHE A 91 -5.98 -14.36 1.92
CA PHE A 91 -5.30 -14.04 3.16
C PHE A 91 -6.01 -12.91 3.91
N ILE A 92 -6.52 -11.90 3.19
CA ILE A 92 -7.32 -10.81 3.79
C ILE A 92 -8.60 -11.38 4.42
N ASP A 93 -9.30 -12.26 3.72
CA ASP A 93 -10.52 -12.89 4.22
C ASP A 93 -10.26 -13.81 5.43
N THR A 94 -9.10 -14.47 5.47
CA THR A 94 -8.77 -15.40 6.56
C THR A 94 -8.22 -14.71 7.80
N HIS A 95 -7.34 -13.69 7.63
CA HIS A 95 -6.56 -13.11 8.73
C HIS A 95 -6.93 -11.65 9.04
N GLY A 96 -7.80 -11.05 8.21
CA GLY A 96 -8.18 -9.64 8.34
C GLY A 96 -7.19 -8.67 7.73
N LEU A 97 -7.65 -7.42 7.59
CA LEU A 97 -6.93 -6.38 6.86
C LEU A 97 -5.64 -5.94 7.58
N THR A 98 -5.67 -5.87 8.92
CA THR A 98 -4.51 -5.45 9.71
C THR A 98 -3.36 -6.44 9.58
N ALA A 99 -3.63 -7.74 9.69
CA ALA A 99 -2.63 -8.78 9.49
C ALA A 99 -2.08 -8.78 8.06
N ALA A 100 -2.95 -8.58 7.07
CA ALA A 100 -2.57 -8.49 5.66
C ALA A 100 -1.63 -7.29 5.39
N ARG A 101 -1.92 -6.11 5.96
CA ARG A 101 -1.04 -4.92 5.87
C ARG A 101 0.34 -5.21 6.43
N LYS A 102 0.41 -5.73 7.66
CA LYS A 102 1.68 -6.11 8.31
C LYS A 102 2.44 -7.15 7.51
N CYS A 103 1.76 -8.16 6.99
CA CYS A 103 2.35 -9.22 6.17
C CYS A 103 2.93 -8.66 4.87
N ALA A 104 2.18 -7.83 4.13
CA ALA A 104 2.66 -7.21 2.89
C ALA A 104 3.88 -6.31 3.14
N MET A 105 3.86 -5.50 4.21
CA MET A 105 5.01 -4.66 4.57
C MET A 105 6.25 -5.48 4.92
N ARG A 106 6.11 -6.59 5.68
CA ARG A 106 7.24 -7.50 5.95
C ARG A 106 7.83 -8.07 4.68
N GLN A 107 6.98 -8.59 3.79
CA GLN A 107 7.43 -9.11 2.49
C GLN A 107 8.15 -8.06 1.67
N ALA A 108 7.66 -6.81 1.64
CA ALA A 108 8.32 -5.70 0.94
C ALA A 108 9.71 -5.39 1.52
N ILE A 109 9.83 -5.37 2.86
CA ILE A 109 11.10 -5.14 3.56
C ILE A 109 12.07 -6.29 3.31
N GLU A 110 11.61 -7.53 3.36
CA GLU A 110 12.41 -8.73 3.12
C GLU A 110 12.86 -8.86 1.66
N ALA A 111 12.09 -8.29 0.72
CA ALA A 111 12.44 -8.25 -0.70
C ALA A 111 13.48 -7.17 -1.06
N LEU A 112 13.86 -6.28 -0.12
CA LEU A 112 14.94 -5.34 -0.34
C LEU A 112 16.27 -6.06 -0.55
N PRO A 113 17.15 -5.59 -1.47
CA PRO A 113 18.43 -6.21 -1.74
C PRO A 113 19.45 -6.07 -0.59
N CYS A 114 19.16 -5.19 0.39
CA CYS A 114 19.96 -5.03 1.60
C CYS A 114 19.03 -4.78 2.81
N ARG A 115 19.51 -5.17 4.00
CA ARG A 115 18.78 -4.97 5.24
C ARG A 115 18.74 -3.47 5.61
N PRO A 116 17.56 -2.87 5.84
CA PRO A 116 17.47 -1.50 6.29
C PRO A 116 17.94 -1.35 7.77
N ASP A 117 18.58 -0.21 8.06
CA ASP A 117 18.99 0.17 9.41
C ASP A 117 17.82 0.77 10.21
N MET A 118 16.91 1.43 9.48
CA MET A 118 15.77 2.16 10.00
C MET A 118 14.63 2.15 8.99
N LEU A 119 13.39 1.98 9.46
CA LEU A 119 12.19 2.11 8.66
C LEU A 119 11.44 3.41 8.98
N LEU A 120 10.91 4.06 7.95
CA LEU A 120 9.88 5.09 8.02
C LEU A 120 8.60 4.47 7.47
N ILE A 121 7.58 4.28 8.31
CA ILE A 121 6.37 3.52 7.93
C ILE A 121 5.16 4.44 7.98
N ASP A 122 4.28 4.37 6.95
CA ASP A 122 3.01 5.09 7.01
C ASP A 122 2.07 4.45 8.03
N ALA A 123 1.77 5.22 9.10
CA ALA A 123 0.72 4.99 10.10
C ALA A 123 0.61 3.56 10.68
N LEU A 124 1.67 2.72 10.62
CA LEU A 124 1.66 1.35 11.12
C LEU A 124 2.93 1.03 11.93
N VAL A 125 2.79 0.12 12.89
CA VAL A 125 3.87 -0.31 13.80
C VAL A 125 4.27 -1.75 13.48
N LEU A 126 5.59 -1.96 13.29
CA LEU A 126 6.22 -3.28 13.12
C LEU A 126 7.30 -3.45 14.22
N PRO A 127 6.94 -3.95 15.41
CA PRO A 127 7.81 -3.92 16.60
C PRO A 127 9.10 -4.72 16.45
N GLU A 128 9.15 -5.66 15.52
CA GLU A 128 10.34 -6.46 15.19
C GLU A 128 11.43 -5.69 14.43
N TYR A 129 11.12 -4.51 13.91
CA TYR A 129 12.05 -3.63 13.21
C TYR A 129 12.26 -2.34 13.98
N ARG A 130 13.45 -1.75 13.86
CA ARG A 130 13.65 -0.35 14.26
C ARG A 130 12.91 0.53 13.27
N HIS A 131 11.90 1.26 13.74
CA HIS A 131 11.06 2.06 12.86
C HIS A 131 10.61 3.37 13.52
N ARG A 132 10.10 4.27 12.69
CA ARG A 132 9.30 5.43 13.05
C ARG A 132 8.03 5.42 12.22
N ALA A 133 6.87 5.34 12.88
CA ALA A 133 5.59 5.53 12.23
C ALA A 133 5.35 7.02 11.97
N ILE A 134 4.88 7.36 10.78
CA ILE A 134 4.58 8.72 10.35
C ILE A 134 3.16 8.74 9.80
N ILE A 135 2.26 9.42 10.49
CA ILE A 135 0.87 9.57 10.02
C ILE A 135 0.87 10.44 8.76
N HIS A 136 0.21 10.00 7.70
CA HIS A 136 0.26 10.59 6.36
C HIS A 136 1.71 10.65 5.81
N GLY A 137 2.45 9.58 6.02
CA GLY A 137 3.86 9.49 5.65
C GLY A 137 4.08 9.66 4.15
N ASP A 138 3.17 9.18 3.31
CA ASP A 138 3.16 9.33 1.85
C ASP A 138 3.13 10.82 1.40
N ALA A 139 2.56 11.69 2.21
CA ALA A 139 2.55 13.14 1.97
C ALA A 139 3.74 13.89 2.61
N LEU A 140 4.47 13.28 3.55
CA LEU A 140 5.48 13.95 4.38
C LEU A 140 6.92 13.49 4.15
N SER A 141 7.14 12.21 3.83
CA SER A 141 8.44 11.55 3.67
C SER A 141 8.65 11.10 2.23
N ALA A 142 9.76 11.50 1.64
CA ALA A 142 10.10 11.17 0.25
C ALA A 142 10.24 9.66 0.02
N SER A 143 10.84 8.93 0.96
CA SER A 143 10.99 7.48 0.84
C SER A 143 9.67 6.73 0.97
N ILE A 144 8.74 7.20 1.83
CA ILE A 144 7.39 6.62 1.94
C ILE A 144 6.59 6.93 0.68
N ALA A 145 6.64 8.15 0.14
CA ALA A 145 6.00 8.49 -1.13
C ALA A 145 6.51 7.63 -2.29
N ALA A 146 7.81 7.40 -2.37
CA ALA A 146 8.40 6.52 -3.36
C ALA A 146 7.91 5.07 -3.21
N ALA A 147 7.80 4.56 -1.99
CA ALA A 147 7.26 3.24 -1.69
C ALA A 147 5.78 3.12 -2.12
N SER A 148 4.96 4.14 -1.82
CA SER A 148 3.57 4.25 -2.25
C SER A 148 3.44 4.17 -3.78
N ILE A 149 4.28 4.92 -4.51
CA ILE A 149 4.26 4.97 -5.99
C ILE A 149 4.56 3.60 -6.59
N VAL A 150 5.63 2.93 -6.17
CA VAL A 150 6.00 1.63 -6.75
C VAL A 150 4.99 0.54 -6.41
N ALA A 151 4.43 0.55 -5.19
CA ALA A 151 3.36 -0.35 -4.79
C ALA A 151 2.08 -0.11 -5.60
N LYS A 152 1.71 1.16 -5.80
CA LYS A 152 0.52 1.55 -6.57
C LYS A 152 0.61 1.10 -8.03
N VAL A 153 1.73 1.36 -8.70
CA VAL A 153 1.93 0.94 -10.10
C VAL A 153 1.92 -0.58 -10.21
N ALA A 154 2.57 -1.29 -9.29
CA ALA A 154 2.56 -2.76 -9.30
C ALA A 154 1.14 -3.31 -9.14
N ARG A 155 0.36 -2.77 -8.19
CA ARG A 155 -1.03 -3.20 -7.97
C ARG A 155 -1.92 -2.89 -9.15
N ASP A 156 -1.80 -1.70 -9.73
CA ASP A 156 -2.64 -1.28 -10.85
C ASP A 156 -2.41 -2.16 -12.09
N ARG A 157 -1.17 -2.63 -12.33
CA ARG A 157 -0.86 -3.62 -13.38
C ARG A 157 -1.52 -4.97 -13.10
N ILE A 158 -1.44 -5.48 -11.88
CA ILE A 158 -2.11 -6.74 -11.50
C ILE A 158 -3.63 -6.63 -11.71
N MET A 159 -4.24 -5.50 -11.38
CA MET A 159 -5.68 -5.31 -11.58
C MET A 159 -6.05 -5.19 -13.06
N ALA A 160 -5.19 -4.60 -13.89
CA ALA A 160 -5.38 -4.58 -15.35
C ALA A 160 -5.28 -6.00 -15.96
N ASP A 161 -4.35 -6.83 -15.46
CA ASP A 161 -4.26 -8.24 -15.90
C ASP A 161 -5.53 -9.02 -15.52
N TYR A 162 -6.08 -8.77 -14.33
CA TYR A 162 -7.35 -9.37 -13.90
C TYR A 162 -8.55 -8.92 -14.74
N ASP A 163 -8.54 -7.72 -15.32
CA ASP A 163 -9.59 -7.28 -16.23
C ASP A 163 -9.71 -8.18 -17.46
N GLY A 164 -8.56 -8.65 -17.98
CA GLY A 164 -8.54 -9.64 -19.07
C GLY A 164 -9.16 -10.98 -18.72
N VAL A 165 -9.16 -11.37 -17.44
CA VAL A 165 -9.76 -12.62 -16.93
C VAL A 165 -11.23 -12.43 -16.53
N TYR A 166 -11.57 -11.25 -16.00
CA TYR A 166 -12.90 -10.91 -15.48
C TYR A 166 -13.43 -9.61 -16.10
N PRO A 167 -13.69 -9.56 -17.41
CA PRO A 167 -13.94 -8.32 -18.17
C PRO A 167 -15.21 -7.57 -17.77
N HIS A 168 -16.12 -8.20 -17.01
CA HIS A 168 -17.39 -7.59 -16.62
C HIS A 168 -17.29 -6.59 -15.47
N TYR A 169 -16.15 -6.58 -14.72
CA TYR A 169 -16.02 -5.79 -13.51
C TYR A 169 -15.28 -4.46 -13.70
N GLY A 170 -14.60 -4.25 -14.85
CA GLY A 170 -13.88 -3.03 -15.20
C GLY A 170 -12.68 -2.76 -14.30
N PHE A 171 -11.91 -3.82 -13.95
CA PHE A 171 -10.78 -3.73 -13.05
C PHE A 171 -9.61 -2.91 -13.59
N ASP A 172 -9.50 -2.74 -14.90
CA ASP A 172 -8.52 -1.87 -15.55
C ASP A 172 -8.79 -0.38 -15.29
N HIS A 173 -10.02 0.00 -14.92
CA HIS A 173 -10.42 1.36 -14.61
C HIS A 173 -10.60 1.59 -13.10
N ASN A 174 -11.42 0.74 -12.48
CA ASN A 174 -11.78 0.92 -11.07
C ASN A 174 -10.77 0.32 -10.08
N ARG A 175 -9.80 -0.47 -10.55
CA ARG A 175 -8.78 -1.13 -9.72
C ARG A 175 -9.35 -1.96 -8.56
N GLY A 176 -10.59 -2.44 -8.70
CA GLY A 176 -11.33 -3.18 -7.69
C GLY A 176 -12.02 -2.31 -6.65
N TYR A 177 -11.95 -0.98 -6.74
CA TYR A 177 -12.66 -0.08 -5.84
C TYR A 177 -14.17 -0.11 -6.07
N MET A 178 -14.92 0.27 -5.04
CA MET A 178 -16.37 0.31 -5.03
C MET A 178 -16.90 1.50 -5.87
N THR A 179 -16.87 1.35 -7.19
CA THR A 179 -17.51 2.30 -8.12
C THR A 179 -18.95 1.86 -8.42
N PRO A 180 -19.82 2.75 -8.93
CA PRO A 180 -21.17 2.37 -9.37
C PRO A 180 -21.17 1.27 -10.43
N GLU A 181 -20.18 1.24 -11.34
CA GLU A 181 -20.02 0.20 -12.35
C GLU A 181 -19.66 -1.14 -11.72
N HIS A 182 -18.72 -1.16 -10.79
CA HIS A 182 -18.30 -2.37 -10.09
C HIS A 182 -19.46 -2.96 -9.26
N LEU A 183 -20.22 -2.11 -8.58
CA LEU A 183 -21.41 -2.56 -7.82
C LEU A 183 -22.49 -3.14 -8.73
N ARG A 184 -22.75 -2.54 -9.91
CA ARG A 184 -23.69 -3.10 -10.89
C ARG A 184 -23.22 -4.45 -11.42
N ALA A 185 -21.93 -4.59 -11.75
CA ALA A 185 -21.36 -5.86 -12.16
C ALA A 185 -21.46 -6.93 -11.08
N LEU A 186 -21.22 -6.54 -9.82
CA LEU A 186 -21.34 -7.43 -8.66
C LEU A 186 -22.80 -7.90 -8.46
N ASP A 187 -23.79 -7.04 -8.68
CA ASP A 187 -25.20 -7.38 -8.61
C ASP A 187 -25.62 -8.31 -9.76
N GLU A 188 -25.18 -8.04 -10.99
CA GLU A 188 -25.57 -8.77 -12.18
C GLU A 188 -24.87 -10.14 -12.28
N TYR A 189 -23.53 -10.17 -12.13
CA TYR A 189 -22.72 -11.38 -12.35
C TYR A 189 -22.34 -12.11 -11.07
N GLY A 190 -22.52 -11.47 -9.89
CA GLY A 190 -22.03 -11.98 -8.61
C GLY A 190 -20.55 -11.70 -8.39
N PRO A 191 -19.98 -12.13 -7.27
CA PRO A 191 -18.56 -12.04 -7.01
C PRO A 191 -17.75 -13.06 -7.82
N CYS A 192 -16.64 -12.63 -8.46
CA CYS A 192 -15.65 -13.53 -9.03
C CYS A 192 -14.61 -13.94 -7.96
N ASP A 193 -13.67 -14.83 -8.33
CA ASP A 193 -12.74 -15.48 -7.40
C ASP A 193 -11.85 -14.50 -6.62
N ILE A 194 -11.51 -13.35 -7.22
CA ILE A 194 -10.63 -12.36 -6.57
C ILE A 194 -11.36 -11.37 -5.65
N HIS A 195 -12.68 -11.50 -5.46
CA HIS A 195 -13.41 -10.64 -4.55
C HIS A 195 -13.18 -11.01 -3.09
N ARG A 196 -13.08 -10.00 -2.24
CA ARG A 196 -12.89 -10.13 -0.79
C ARG A 196 -14.24 -10.39 -0.13
N ARG A 197 -14.48 -11.64 0.21
CA ARG A 197 -15.79 -12.14 0.65
C ARG A 197 -16.32 -11.48 1.93
N LEU A 198 -15.44 -11.05 2.82
CA LEU A 198 -15.81 -10.39 4.08
C LEU A 198 -16.15 -8.91 3.92
N PHE A 199 -15.86 -8.30 2.78
CA PHE A 199 -16.24 -6.90 2.52
C PHE A 199 -17.76 -6.82 2.29
N ALA A 200 -18.41 -5.88 2.99
CA ALA A 200 -19.88 -5.84 3.07
C ALA A 200 -20.62 -5.94 1.72
N PRO A 201 -20.25 -5.20 0.64
CA PRO A 201 -20.96 -5.33 -0.63
C PRO A 201 -20.80 -6.72 -1.26
N VAL A 202 -19.62 -7.34 -1.13
CA VAL A 202 -19.35 -8.69 -1.65
C VAL A 202 -20.12 -9.74 -0.87
N ARG A 203 -20.10 -9.65 0.46
CA ARG A 203 -20.83 -10.55 1.34
C ARG A 203 -22.33 -10.52 1.06
N ILE A 204 -22.91 -9.32 0.94
CA ILE A 204 -24.33 -9.16 0.59
C ILE A 204 -24.65 -9.82 -0.76
N ALA A 205 -23.80 -9.62 -1.78
CA ALA A 205 -23.98 -10.22 -3.09
C ALA A 205 -23.90 -11.75 -3.06
N LEU A 206 -23.11 -12.35 -2.17
CA LEU A 206 -23.02 -13.79 -1.94
C LEU A 206 -24.28 -14.31 -1.22
N GLU A 207 -24.70 -13.64 -0.14
CA GLU A 207 -25.87 -14.00 0.66
C GLU A 207 -27.16 -14.00 -0.18
N LEU A 208 -27.34 -13.00 -1.05
CA LEU A 208 -28.46 -12.93 -2.01
C LEU A 208 -28.50 -14.11 -2.99
N ARG A 209 -27.36 -14.78 -3.20
CA ARG A 209 -27.21 -15.98 -4.04
C ARG A 209 -27.22 -17.29 -3.23
N GLY A 210 -27.57 -17.22 -1.94
CA GLY A 210 -27.65 -18.38 -1.04
C GLY A 210 -26.30 -18.90 -0.57
N ILE A 211 -25.22 -18.12 -0.72
CA ILE A 211 -23.88 -18.49 -0.28
C ILE A 211 -23.62 -17.82 1.07
N THR A 212 -23.50 -18.62 2.12
CA THR A 212 -23.13 -18.13 3.46
C THR A 212 -21.61 -17.95 3.55
N VAL A 213 -21.18 -16.79 4.06
CA VAL A 213 -19.77 -16.50 4.31
C VAL A 213 -19.53 -16.62 5.82
N GLU A 214 -18.74 -17.61 6.21
CA GLU A 214 -18.30 -17.71 7.60
C GLU A 214 -17.28 -16.61 7.89
N THR A 215 -17.51 -15.87 8.96
CA THR A 215 -16.55 -14.87 9.44
C THR A 215 -15.53 -15.59 10.32
N PRO A 216 -14.25 -15.65 9.96
CA PRO A 216 -13.25 -16.24 10.84
C PRO A 216 -13.21 -15.46 12.16
N GLU A 217 -13.00 -16.18 13.27
CA GLU A 217 -12.67 -15.51 14.53
C GLU A 217 -11.32 -14.80 14.33
N VAL A 218 -11.35 -13.48 14.22
CA VAL A 218 -10.13 -12.67 14.09
C VAL A 218 -9.41 -12.71 15.43
N ILE A 219 -8.40 -13.56 15.53
CA ILE A 219 -7.46 -13.58 16.66
C ILE A 219 -6.33 -12.60 16.31
N ASP A 220 -6.58 -11.32 16.38
CA ASP A 220 -5.53 -10.31 16.32
C ASP A 220 -5.60 -9.44 17.58
N PRO A 221 -4.55 -9.37 18.39
CA PRO A 221 -4.49 -8.37 19.44
C PRO A 221 -4.39 -7.01 18.74
N VAL A 222 -5.46 -6.24 18.83
CA VAL A 222 -5.51 -4.85 18.39
C VAL A 222 -4.29 -4.14 18.96
N ALA A 223 -3.39 -3.65 18.10
CA ALA A 223 -2.45 -2.63 18.50
C ALA A 223 -3.28 -1.45 19.02
N THR A 224 -3.19 -1.19 20.30
CA THR A 224 -3.93 -0.09 20.94
C THR A 224 -3.30 1.23 20.52
N GLU A 225 -4.07 2.32 20.58
CA GLU A 225 -3.54 3.68 20.29
C GLU A 225 -2.34 4.05 21.17
N GLU A 226 -2.08 3.32 22.27
CA GLU A 226 -0.92 3.46 23.14
C GLU A 226 0.42 3.05 22.51
N ASP A 227 0.40 2.28 21.40
CA ASP A 227 1.61 1.90 20.65
C ASP A 227 2.12 3.01 19.72
N LEU A 228 1.38 4.11 19.60
CA LEU A 228 1.74 5.30 18.83
C LEU A 228 2.36 6.33 19.79
N GLU A 229 3.69 6.30 19.98
CA GLU A 229 4.35 7.39 20.69
C GLU A 229 4.08 8.74 20.01
N PRO A 230 3.71 9.80 20.77
CA PRO A 230 3.52 11.11 20.18
C PRO A 230 4.85 11.63 19.63
N VAL A 231 4.84 12.01 18.37
CA VAL A 231 5.97 12.68 17.72
C VAL A 231 6.20 14.00 18.44
N LEU A 232 7.19 14.06 19.33
CA LEU A 232 7.74 15.32 19.77
C LEU A 232 8.41 16.01 18.58
N VAL A 233 7.87 17.17 18.24
CA VAL A 233 8.29 18.10 17.19
C VAL A 233 9.74 18.56 17.38
#